data_332bea0a8444e6cd447706a83f75eede
#
_entry.id   332bea0a8444e6cd447706a83f75eede
#
_cell.length_a   1.000
_cell.length_b   1.000
_cell.length_c   1.000
_cell.angle_alpha   90.00
_cell.angle_beta   90.00
_cell.angle_gamma   90.00
#
_symmetry.space_group_name_H-M   'P 1'
#
loop_
_entity.id
_entity.type
_entity.pdbx_description
1 polymer ?
#
loop_
_entity_poly.entity_id
_entity_poly.type
_entity_poly.pdbx_seq_one_letter_code
_entity_poly.pdbx_strand_id
1 'polypeptide(L)'
;MKVKNKILIYYSIFNIGGAERSTLKLVTKLLDQGFDVEVLLITNGGEFQNEIDSRAKVRRLRSGDYGSKYSANKGFKKVLYLLLYLLTRVESVLKGFLYKLKTYKAVIIGLHGLSPKFCLENIKADTYIQFIRNDLKNCDQNFKAQNQIKKYGHLVDYYVCVSQTALDSFSELFPTLKQKGRKIYNLLQSNVILEKSKKEVDNFLMSTKSTNILTVCRVQEKSKGVFRMANVLKKLLKLGYNITWYIIGDGVDFNRLKNHLEDLGLQDRMVLLGAKSNPYPYFKEVDLVAVLSYYEGLCGVVNEAKILERPLIATEFSGVREQITDGVNGFIFENSYEAILEGMIKVLDNPTNLNKTAVNGMPKEITDDNYKVEQLIKLF
;
A
#
# COMPACT_ATOMS: atom_id res chain seq x y z
N MET A 1 -5.72 38.71 -1.47
CA MET A 1 -4.71 37.95 -0.69
C MET A 1 -4.20 36.84 -1.58
N LYS A 2 -2.86 36.79 -1.90
CA LYS A 2 -2.29 35.67 -2.64
C LYS A 2 -2.56 34.37 -1.86
N VAL A 3 -3.31 33.43 -2.43
CA VAL A 3 -3.43 32.08 -1.89
C VAL A 3 -2.00 31.56 -1.78
N LYS A 4 -1.52 31.36 -0.57
CA LYS A 4 -0.18 30.80 -0.35
C LYS A 4 -0.21 29.39 -0.94
N ASN A 5 0.92 28.95 -1.51
CA ASN A 5 1.18 27.59 -2.04
C ASN A 5 1.06 26.53 -0.94
N LYS A 6 -0.07 26.50 -0.22
CA LYS A 6 -0.29 25.67 0.95
C LYS A 6 -1.18 24.50 0.62
N ILE A 7 -0.70 23.29 0.90
CA ILE A 7 -1.41 22.04 0.65
C ILE A 7 -1.70 21.36 1.99
N LEU A 8 -2.92 20.84 2.15
CA LEU A 8 -3.28 19.97 3.26
C LEU A 8 -3.38 18.53 2.78
N ILE A 9 -2.67 17.62 3.45
CA ILE A 9 -2.86 16.17 3.28
C ILE A 9 -3.61 15.65 4.49
N TYR A 10 -4.84 15.15 4.25
CA TYR A 10 -5.70 14.58 5.27
C TYR A 10 -5.61 13.06 5.26
N TYR A 11 -5.23 12.49 6.40
CA TYR A 11 -5.00 11.06 6.54
C TYR A 11 -5.53 10.52 7.88
N SER A 12 -5.77 9.20 7.97
CA SER A 12 -6.23 8.60 9.22
C SER A 12 -5.10 8.47 10.24
N ILE A 13 -4.13 7.63 9.92
CA ILE A 13 -2.95 7.28 10.70
C ILE A 13 -1.91 6.66 9.73
N PHE A 14 -0.62 6.82 10.00
CA PHE A 14 0.46 6.27 9.18
C PHE A 14 0.98 4.93 9.73
N ASN A 15 0.26 3.84 9.44
CA ASN A 15 0.71 2.48 9.74
C ASN A 15 1.65 1.95 8.65
N ILE A 16 2.22 0.75 8.85
CA ILE A 16 3.00 0.05 7.82
C ILE A 16 2.08 -0.33 6.67
N GLY A 17 2.31 0.26 5.49
CA GLY A 17 1.52 -0.01 4.28
C GLY A 17 2.02 0.74 3.05
N GLY A 18 1.67 0.23 1.87
CA GLY A 18 2.09 0.82 0.58
C GLY A 18 1.46 2.20 0.31
N ALA A 19 0.20 2.39 0.71
CA ALA A 19 -0.51 3.66 0.57
C ALA A 19 0.11 4.75 1.45
N GLU A 20 0.43 4.40 2.69
CA GLU A 20 1.10 5.25 3.66
C GLU A 20 2.48 5.65 3.16
N ARG A 21 3.27 4.68 2.73
CA ARG A 21 4.61 4.91 2.17
C ARG A 21 4.58 5.82 0.94
N SER A 22 3.63 5.60 0.01
CA SER A 22 3.45 6.49 -1.15
C SER A 22 3.02 7.91 -0.74
N THR A 23 2.21 8.05 0.32
CA THR A 23 1.80 9.38 0.81
C THR A 23 2.95 10.12 1.48
N LEU A 24 3.81 9.45 2.25
CA LEU A 24 5.04 10.05 2.79
C LEU A 24 5.93 10.60 1.69
N LYS A 25 6.12 9.82 0.62
CA LYS A 25 6.88 10.25 -0.57
C LYS A 25 6.26 11.48 -1.23
N LEU A 26 4.92 11.52 -1.31
CA LEU A 26 4.20 12.67 -1.84
C LEU A 26 4.42 13.93 -1.00
N VAL A 27 4.40 13.82 0.35
CA VAL A 27 4.71 14.94 1.26
C VAL A 27 6.08 15.53 0.91
N THR A 28 7.13 14.70 0.87
CA THR A 28 8.50 15.16 0.56
C THR A 28 8.58 15.81 -0.81
N LYS A 29 8.00 15.18 -1.84
CA LYS A 29 8.03 15.73 -3.22
C LYS A 29 7.30 17.06 -3.35
N LEU A 30 6.18 17.27 -2.67
CA LEU A 30 5.48 18.55 -2.66
C LEU A 30 6.29 19.65 -1.95
N LEU A 31 6.97 19.30 -0.85
CA LEU A 31 7.91 20.22 -0.17
C LEU A 31 9.08 20.59 -1.08
N ASP A 32 9.64 19.63 -1.82
CA ASP A 32 10.73 19.87 -2.78
C ASP A 32 10.31 20.78 -3.95
N GLN A 33 9.02 20.78 -4.29
CA GLN A 33 8.40 21.69 -5.28
C GLN A 33 8.05 23.08 -4.69
N GLY A 34 8.42 23.35 -3.43
CA GLY A 34 8.21 24.65 -2.77
C GLY A 34 6.83 24.90 -2.19
N PHE A 35 6.01 23.84 -2.02
CA PHE A 35 4.73 23.96 -1.32
C PHE A 35 4.91 23.95 0.21
N ASP A 36 4.06 24.70 0.93
CA ASP A 36 3.91 24.58 2.40
C ASP A 36 2.93 23.42 2.67
N VAL A 37 3.44 22.29 3.15
CA VAL A 37 2.64 21.09 3.35
C VAL A 37 2.25 20.95 4.82
N GLU A 38 0.94 20.86 5.06
CA GLU A 38 0.37 20.50 6.37
C GLU A 38 -0.24 19.09 6.30
N VAL A 39 0.18 18.21 7.18
CA VAL A 39 -0.38 16.85 7.32
C VAL A 39 -1.33 16.83 8.50
N LEU A 40 -2.61 16.60 8.24
CA LEU A 40 -3.67 16.51 9.24
C LEU A 40 -4.07 15.06 9.45
N LEU A 41 -3.68 14.49 10.58
CA LEU A 41 -4.04 13.13 10.99
C LEU A 41 -5.35 13.14 11.80
N ILE A 42 -6.18 12.10 11.64
CA ILE A 42 -7.33 11.93 12.53
C ILE A 42 -6.83 11.67 13.96
N THR A 43 -5.90 10.73 14.11
CA THR A 43 -5.28 10.40 15.40
C THR A 43 -3.77 10.26 15.25
N ASN A 44 -3.05 10.41 16.36
CA ASN A 44 -1.62 10.10 16.42
C ASN A 44 -1.39 8.58 16.47
N GLY A 45 -0.19 8.19 16.12
CA GLY A 45 0.29 6.81 16.14
C GLY A 45 0.55 6.30 14.72
N GLY A 46 0.90 5.03 14.63
CA GLY A 46 1.36 4.40 13.41
C GLY A 46 2.89 4.48 13.27
N GLU A 47 3.44 3.39 12.78
CA GLU A 47 4.88 3.14 12.76
C GLU A 47 5.60 4.13 11.85
N PHE A 48 4.93 4.60 10.78
CA PHE A 48 5.52 5.54 9.81
C PHE A 48 5.31 7.01 10.16
N GLN A 49 4.66 7.36 11.28
CA GLN A 49 4.44 8.77 11.62
C GLN A 49 5.76 9.55 11.79
N ASN A 50 6.80 8.92 12.33
CA ASN A 50 8.11 9.53 12.51
C ASN A 50 8.92 9.65 11.20
N GLU A 51 8.46 9.01 10.12
CA GLU A 51 9.06 9.13 8.78
C GLU A 51 8.48 10.31 7.98
N ILE A 52 7.50 11.04 8.53
CA ILE A 52 6.98 12.25 7.88
C ILE A 52 8.12 13.28 7.81
N ASP A 53 8.35 13.83 6.63
CA ASP A 53 9.37 14.87 6.41
C ASP A 53 9.23 16.00 7.43
N SER A 54 10.30 16.31 8.15
CA SER A 54 10.32 17.28 9.26
C SER A 54 9.96 18.72 8.84
N ARG A 55 10.05 19.03 7.56
CA ARG A 55 9.60 20.31 6.98
C ARG A 55 8.08 20.44 6.95
N ALA A 56 7.33 19.33 6.96
CA ALA A 56 5.88 19.35 6.98
C ALA A 56 5.32 19.68 8.36
N LYS A 57 4.21 20.44 8.38
CA LYS A 57 3.49 20.73 9.63
C LYS A 57 2.53 19.60 9.97
N VAL A 58 2.85 18.76 10.94
CA VAL A 58 1.98 17.66 11.37
C VAL A 58 1.01 18.14 12.44
N ARG A 59 -0.29 17.88 12.21
CA ARG A 59 -1.40 18.19 13.14
C ARG A 59 -2.30 16.99 13.30
N ARG A 60 -3.07 16.95 14.39
CA ARG A 60 -4.05 15.90 14.67
C ARG A 60 -5.41 16.49 14.99
N LEU A 61 -6.47 15.79 14.60
CA LEU A 61 -7.83 16.16 14.96
C LEU A 61 -8.22 15.69 16.35
N ARG A 62 -7.78 14.51 16.77
CA ARG A 62 -8.13 13.86 18.04
C ARG A 62 -6.91 13.46 18.81
N SER A 63 -7.02 13.58 20.13
CA SER A 63 -5.96 13.18 21.07
C SER A 63 -5.75 11.66 21.13
N GLY A 64 -6.73 10.84 20.72
CA GLY A 64 -6.63 9.39 20.68
C GLY A 64 -7.77 8.70 19.95
N ASP A 65 -7.60 7.41 19.66
CA ASP A 65 -8.65 6.54 19.13
C ASP A 65 -9.35 5.80 20.30
N TYR A 66 -10.34 6.46 20.88
CA TYR A 66 -11.13 5.85 21.95
C TYR A 66 -12.39 5.13 21.43
N GLY A 67 -12.71 5.25 20.14
CA GLY A 67 -13.86 4.56 19.55
C GLY A 67 -13.68 3.06 19.48
N SER A 68 -12.53 2.59 19.06
CA SER A 68 -12.16 1.17 19.06
C SER A 68 -12.10 0.61 20.48
N LYS A 69 -11.53 1.35 21.44
CA LYS A 69 -11.47 0.97 22.85
C LYS A 69 -12.85 0.87 23.49
N TYR A 70 -13.75 1.82 23.19
CA TYR A 70 -15.14 1.75 23.61
C TYR A 70 -15.85 0.49 23.12
N SER A 71 -15.66 0.15 21.84
CA SER A 71 -16.31 -1.03 21.23
C SER A 71 -15.77 -2.35 21.78
N ALA A 72 -14.50 -2.40 22.18
CA ALA A 72 -13.83 -3.61 22.67
C ALA A 72 -14.01 -3.88 24.17
N ASN A 73 -14.52 -2.93 24.98
CA ASN A 73 -14.59 -3.03 26.43
C ASN A 73 -16.02 -3.18 26.95
N LYS A 74 -16.15 -3.68 28.22
CA LYS A 74 -17.42 -3.86 28.93
C LYS A 74 -17.35 -3.14 30.30
N GLY A 75 -18.51 -2.99 30.97
CA GLY A 75 -18.64 -2.44 32.34
C GLY A 75 -18.11 -1.01 32.43
N PHE A 76 -17.51 -0.66 33.58
CA PHE A 76 -17.03 0.70 33.88
C PHE A 76 -16.03 1.23 32.83
N LYS A 77 -15.12 0.38 32.32
CA LYS A 77 -14.18 0.77 31.28
C LYS A 77 -14.88 1.22 29.99
N LYS A 78 -16.01 0.60 29.65
CA LYS A 78 -16.82 1.01 28.49
C LYS A 78 -17.36 2.42 28.66
N VAL A 79 -17.88 2.76 29.85
CA VAL A 79 -18.39 4.12 30.15
C VAL A 79 -17.27 5.15 30.08
N LEU A 80 -16.10 4.85 30.67
CA LEU A 80 -14.93 5.72 30.60
C LEU A 80 -14.49 5.98 29.15
N TYR A 81 -14.37 4.92 28.33
CA TYR A 81 -13.99 5.08 26.94
C TYR A 81 -15.06 5.77 26.09
N LEU A 82 -16.35 5.66 26.45
CA LEU A 82 -17.41 6.44 25.83
C LEU A 82 -17.22 7.95 26.10
N LEU A 83 -16.97 8.33 27.34
CA LEU A 83 -16.72 9.73 27.70
C LEU A 83 -15.49 10.29 26.96
N LEU A 84 -14.38 9.55 26.96
CA LEU A 84 -13.18 9.94 26.22
C LEU A 84 -13.43 10.04 24.71
N TYR A 85 -14.23 9.14 24.15
CA TYR A 85 -14.63 9.20 22.74
C TYR A 85 -15.44 10.48 22.44
N LEU A 86 -16.43 10.83 23.31
CA LEU A 86 -17.21 12.04 23.17
C LEU A 86 -16.34 13.30 23.27
N LEU A 87 -15.39 13.34 24.22
CA LEU A 87 -14.44 14.46 24.35
C LEU A 87 -13.61 14.64 23.07
N THR A 88 -13.12 13.54 22.46
CA THR A 88 -12.38 13.65 21.18
C THR A 88 -13.26 14.11 20.02
N ARG A 89 -14.57 13.87 20.07
CA ARG A 89 -15.51 14.42 19.06
C ARG A 89 -15.64 15.93 19.23
N VAL A 90 -15.79 16.42 20.47
CA VAL A 90 -15.80 17.86 20.78
C VAL A 90 -14.48 18.50 20.33
N GLU A 91 -13.32 17.88 20.63
CA GLU A 91 -12.01 18.34 20.16
C GLU A 91 -11.98 18.50 18.63
N SER A 92 -12.53 17.53 17.90
CA SER A 92 -12.59 17.60 16.43
C SER A 92 -13.46 18.77 15.93
N VAL A 93 -14.57 19.08 16.60
CA VAL A 93 -15.44 20.20 16.26
C VAL A 93 -14.74 21.54 16.52
N LEU A 94 -14.12 21.70 17.68
CA LEU A 94 -13.37 22.92 18.02
C LEU A 94 -12.23 23.18 17.04
N LYS A 95 -11.47 22.13 16.71
CA LYS A 95 -10.41 22.23 15.69
C LYS A 95 -10.98 22.54 14.31
N GLY A 96 -12.17 22.03 13.97
CA GLY A 96 -12.87 22.36 12.74
C GLY A 96 -13.09 23.88 12.61
N PHE A 97 -13.51 24.55 13.68
CA PHE A 97 -13.64 26.01 13.68
C PHE A 97 -12.33 26.74 13.38
N LEU A 98 -11.20 26.27 13.94
CA LEU A 98 -9.88 26.84 13.66
C LEU A 98 -9.46 26.63 12.20
N TYR A 99 -9.85 25.50 11.61
CA TYR A 99 -9.56 25.20 10.20
C TYR A 99 -10.38 26.06 9.22
N LYS A 100 -11.59 26.50 9.59
CA LYS A 100 -12.41 27.44 8.76
C LYS A 100 -11.72 28.79 8.50
N LEU A 101 -10.77 29.15 9.34
CA LEU A 101 -9.99 30.39 9.18
C LEU A 101 -8.77 30.22 8.24
N LYS A 102 -8.46 29.00 7.83
CA LYS A 102 -7.33 28.70 6.96
C LYS A 102 -7.80 28.46 5.53
N THR A 103 -6.97 28.87 4.57
CA THR A 103 -7.19 28.61 3.15
C THR A 103 -6.03 27.84 2.58
N TYR A 104 -6.33 26.84 1.75
CA TYR A 104 -5.36 25.98 1.08
C TYR A 104 -5.54 26.07 -0.44
N LYS A 105 -4.46 25.85 -1.19
CA LYS A 105 -4.53 25.67 -2.63
C LYS A 105 -5.18 24.32 -2.97
N ALA A 106 -4.79 23.27 -2.27
CA ALA A 106 -5.42 21.96 -2.42
C ALA A 106 -5.55 21.22 -1.09
N VAL A 107 -6.60 20.43 -0.96
CA VAL A 107 -6.80 19.43 0.10
C VAL A 107 -6.75 18.05 -0.54
N ILE A 108 -5.79 17.24 -0.12
CA ILE A 108 -5.60 15.88 -0.57
C ILE A 108 -6.08 14.90 0.50
N ILE A 109 -7.12 14.14 0.20
CA ILE A 109 -7.66 13.08 1.06
C ILE A 109 -6.98 11.77 0.63
N GLY A 110 -6.06 11.26 1.45
CA GLY A 110 -5.09 10.23 1.05
C GLY A 110 -5.64 8.83 0.83
N LEU A 111 -6.90 8.54 1.24
CA LEU A 111 -7.53 7.22 1.16
C LEU A 111 -9.00 7.30 0.73
N HIS A 112 -9.44 6.32 -0.10
CA HIS A 112 -10.85 6.20 -0.53
C HIS A 112 -11.82 5.84 0.62
N GLY A 113 -11.36 5.10 1.64
CA GLY A 113 -12.16 4.75 2.82
C GLY A 113 -12.30 5.88 3.85
N LEU A 114 -11.59 6.99 3.66
CA LEU A 114 -11.62 8.15 4.54
C LEU A 114 -12.72 9.11 4.09
N SER A 115 -13.62 9.48 5.02
CA SER A 115 -14.70 10.41 4.69
C SER A 115 -14.18 11.82 4.38
N PRO A 116 -14.51 12.42 3.24
CA PRO A 116 -14.12 13.78 2.92
C PRO A 116 -14.91 14.84 3.73
N LYS A 117 -15.95 14.43 4.44
CA LYS A 117 -16.89 15.31 5.14
C LYS A 117 -16.21 16.40 5.96
N PHE A 118 -15.23 16.02 6.81
CA PHE A 118 -14.54 16.99 7.67
C PHE A 118 -13.84 18.08 6.84
N CYS A 119 -13.16 17.69 5.78
CA CYS A 119 -12.45 18.63 4.90
C CYS A 119 -13.44 19.56 4.19
N LEU A 120 -14.50 19.02 3.62
CA LEU A 120 -15.51 19.77 2.88
C LEU A 120 -16.30 20.78 3.76
N GLU A 121 -16.55 20.43 5.02
CA GLU A 121 -17.34 21.30 5.94
C GLU A 121 -16.49 22.34 6.69
N ASN A 122 -15.19 22.11 6.85
CA ASN A 122 -14.37 22.89 7.77
C ASN A 122 -13.11 23.52 7.15
N ILE A 123 -12.75 23.19 5.93
CA ILE A 123 -11.51 23.68 5.31
C ILE A 123 -11.85 24.38 4.00
N LYS A 124 -11.32 25.56 3.79
CA LYS A 124 -11.44 26.26 2.51
C LYS A 124 -10.26 25.89 1.62
N ALA A 125 -10.52 25.41 0.42
CA ALA A 125 -9.51 25.10 -0.58
C ALA A 125 -10.01 25.45 -1.98
N ASP A 126 -9.06 25.70 -2.90
CA ASP A 126 -9.40 25.88 -4.31
C ASP A 126 -9.77 24.54 -4.95
N THR A 127 -9.15 23.44 -4.47
CA THR A 127 -9.37 22.08 -5.03
C THR A 127 -9.39 21.01 -3.93
N TYR A 128 -10.35 20.08 -4.02
CA TYR A 128 -10.43 18.87 -3.18
C TYR A 128 -10.16 17.64 -4.02
N ILE A 129 -9.14 16.86 -3.61
CA ILE A 129 -8.68 15.65 -4.30
C ILE A 129 -8.79 14.47 -3.35
N GLN A 130 -9.38 13.36 -3.82
CA GLN A 130 -9.40 12.11 -3.05
C GLN A 130 -8.70 10.99 -3.80
N PHE A 131 -7.81 10.25 -3.11
CA PHE A 131 -7.13 9.11 -3.68
C PHE A 131 -7.97 7.83 -3.60
N ILE A 132 -8.02 7.11 -4.71
CA ILE A 132 -8.58 5.75 -4.84
C ILE A 132 -7.41 4.79 -4.95
N ARG A 133 -7.16 4.03 -3.89
CA ARG A 133 -5.96 3.18 -3.74
C ARG A 133 -6.18 1.71 -4.10
N ASN A 134 -7.43 1.30 -4.38
CA ASN A 134 -7.80 -0.08 -4.73
C ASN A 134 -8.87 -0.09 -5.81
N ASP A 135 -9.07 -1.27 -6.41
CA ASP A 135 -10.26 -1.57 -7.21
C ASP A 135 -11.50 -1.57 -6.31
N LEU A 136 -12.41 -0.62 -6.56
CA LEU A 136 -13.61 -0.43 -5.73
C LEU A 136 -14.67 -1.51 -5.92
N LYS A 137 -14.64 -2.28 -7.02
CA LYS A 137 -15.60 -3.35 -7.31
C LYS A 137 -15.23 -4.66 -6.61
N ASN A 138 -13.96 -5.03 -6.68
CA ASN A 138 -13.48 -6.37 -6.34
C ASN A 138 -12.94 -6.50 -4.91
N CYS A 139 -13.24 -5.56 -4.03
CA CYS A 139 -12.81 -5.63 -2.64
C CYS A 139 -14.03 -5.46 -1.70
N ASP A 140 -14.38 -6.50 -0.97
CA ASP A 140 -15.50 -6.53 0.01
C ASP A 140 -15.50 -5.38 1.03
N GLN A 141 -14.33 -4.82 1.31
CA GLN A 141 -14.17 -3.75 2.29
C GLN A 141 -14.52 -2.35 1.73
N ASN A 142 -14.79 -2.24 0.43
CA ASN A 142 -15.01 -0.95 -0.23
C ASN A 142 -16.42 -0.39 -0.12
N PHE A 143 -17.39 -1.13 0.45
CA PHE A 143 -18.76 -0.65 0.60
C PHE A 143 -18.87 0.68 1.32
N LYS A 144 -18.05 0.87 2.37
CA LYS A 144 -17.97 2.15 3.09
C LYS A 144 -17.44 3.28 2.19
N ALA A 145 -16.40 2.99 1.39
CA ALA A 145 -15.82 3.95 0.45
C ALA A 145 -16.83 4.33 -0.64
N GLN A 146 -17.52 3.37 -1.23
CA GLN A 146 -18.56 3.61 -2.23
C GLN A 146 -19.67 4.50 -1.69
N ASN A 147 -20.15 4.27 -0.46
CA ASN A 147 -21.18 5.11 0.18
C ASN A 147 -20.69 6.54 0.42
N GLN A 148 -19.41 6.74 0.79
CA GLN A 148 -18.84 8.09 0.94
C GLN A 148 -18.75 8.80 -0.41
N ILE A 149 -18.34 8.12 -1.48
CA ILE A 149 -18.28 8.68 -2.82
C ILE A 149 -19.68 9.03 -3.33
N LYS A 150 -20.67 8.14 -3.16
CA LYS A 150 -22.07 8.42 -3.49
C LYS A 150 -22.59 9.70 -2.81
N LYS A 151 -22.27 9.86 -1.52
CA LYS A 151 -22.78 10.98 -0.71
C LYS A 151 -22.09 12.31 -0.99
N TYR A 152 -20.77 12.30 -1.15
CA TYR A 152 -19.94 13.53 -1.19
C TYR A 152 -19.25 13.76 -2.53
N GLY A 153 -19.38 12.84 -3.50
CA GLY A 153 -18.58 12.87 -4.73
C GLY A 153 -18.80 14.10 -5.60
N HIS A 154 -19.98 14.71 -5.54
CA HIS A 154 -20.28 15.95 -6.25
C HIS A 154 -19.47 17.16 -5.73
N LEU A 155 -19.01 17.10 -4.45
CA LEU A 155 -18.24 18.15 -3.78
C LEU A 155 -16.72 17.95 -3.87
N VAL A 156 -16.25 16.78 -4.30
CA VAL A 156 -14.84 16.51 -4.56
C VAL A 156 -14.55 16.84 -6.02
N ASP A 157 -13.44 17.56 -6.29
CA ASP A 157 -13.13 18.02 -7.65
C ASP A 157 -12.48 16.90 -8.47
N TYR A 158 -11.53 16.15 -7.89
CA TYR A 158 -10.82 15.08 -8.57
C TYR A 158 -10.68 13.83 -7.72
N TYR A 159 -10.74 12.67 -8.39
CA TYR A 159 -10.43 11.36 -7.85
C TYR A 159 -9.16 10.83 -8.50
N VAL A 160 -8.07 10.72 -7.74
CA VAL A 160 -6.79 10.18 -8.22
C VAL A 160 -6.78 8.67 -8.00
N CYS A 161 -6.93 7.92 -9.08
CA CYS A 161 -6.89 6.47 -9.12
C CYS A 161 -5.45 6.01 -9.39
N VAL A 162 -4.92 5.09 -8.56
CA VAL A 162 -3.50 4.69 -8.61
C VAL A 162 -3.19 3.65 -9.69
N SER A 163 -4.18 3.21 -10.45
CA SER A 163 -4.06 2.27 -11.58
C SER A 163 -5.18 2.50 -12.59
N GLN A 164 -5.04 1.98 -13.80
CA GLN A 164 -6.11 2.01 -14.80
C GLN A 164 -7.32 1.22 -14.31
N THR A 165 -7.10 0.03 -13.74
CA THR A 165 -8.17 -0.80 -13.19
C THR A 165 -8.95 -0.08 -12.08
N ALA A 166 -8.27 0.68 -11.20
CA ALA A 166 -8.95 1.50 -10.19
C ALA A 166 -9.78 2.64 -10.82
N LEU A 167 -9.29 3.25 -11.92
CA LEU A 167 -10.01 4.28 -12.66
C LEU A 167 -11.23 3.72 -13.39
N ASP A 168 -11.10 2.54 -13.99
CA ASP A 168 -12.20 1.88 -14.72
C ASP A 168 -13.30 1.48 -13.73
N SER A 169 -12.93 0.85 -12.62
CA SER A 169 -13.84 0.48 -11.54
C SER A 169 -14.57 1.69 -10.93
N PHE A 170 -13.84 2.80 -10.71
CA PHE A 170 -14.45 4.07 -10.28
C PHE A 170 -15.43 4.62 -11.32
N SER A 171 -15.04 4.62 -12.59
CA SER A 171 -15.85 5.17 -13.69
C SER A 171 -17.13 4.39 -13.93
N GLU A 172 -17.08 3.07 -13.78
CA GLU A 172 -18.25 2.19 -13.91
C GLU A 172 -19.21 2.30 -12.70
N LEU A 173 -18.69 2.39 -11.48
CA LEU A 173 -19.50 2.53 -10.28
C LEU A 173 -20.12 3.92 -10.14
N PHE A 174 -19.46 4.95 -10.70
CA PHE A 174 -19.86 6.35 -10.60
C PHE A 174 -19.84 7.06 -11.95
N PRO A 175 -20.71 6.69 -12.91
CA PRO A 175 -20.69 7.25 -14.27
C PRO A 175 -20.82 8.79 -14.30
N THR A 176 -21.58 9.36 -13.39
CA THR A 176 -21.76 10.82 -13.28
C THR A 176 -20.50 11.55 -12.78
N LEU A 177 -19.57 10.84 -12.17
CA LEU A 177 -18.29 11.36 -11.66
C LEU A 177 -17.10 10.99 -12.54
N LYS A 178 -17.31 10.22 -13.62
CA LYS A 178 -16.25 9.70 -14.49
C LYS A 178 -15.26 10.79 -14.92
N GLN A 179 -15.73 11.98 -15.28
CA GLN A 179 -14.90 13.09 -15.71
C GLN A 179 -13.98 13.66 -14.63
N LYS A 180 -14.24 13.36 -13.34
CA LYS A 180 -13.41 13.74 -12.20
C LYS A 180 -12.26 12.75 -11.94
N GLY A 181 -12.31 11.55 -12.54
CA GLY A 181 -11.28 10.52 -12.40
C GLY A 181 -9.98 10.90 -13.13
N ARG A 182 -8.85 10.67 -12.48
CA ARG A 182 -7.50 10.84 -13.07
C ARG A 182 -6.64 9.66 -12.67
N LYS A 183 -5.89 9.09 -13.62
CA LYS A 183 -4.90 8.05 -13.33
C LYS A 183 -3.57 8.70 -12.99
N ILE A 184 -3.09 8.50 -11.75
CA ILE A 184 -1.75 8.88 -11.32
C ILE A 184 -1.21 7.77 -10.44
N TYR A 185 -0.17 7.08 -10.88
CA TYR A 185 0.44 5.97 -10.15
C TYR A 185 1.06 6.40 -8.81
N ASN A 186 1.20 5.45 -7.90
CA ASN A 186 1.89 5.66 -6.64
C ASN A 186 3.37 6.07 -6.86
N LEU A 187 3.89 6.93 -5.99
CA LEU A 187 5.30 7.34 -6.03
C LEU A 187 6.19 6.19 -5.53
N LEU A 188 7.31 5.96 -6.22
CA LEU A 188 8.21 4.85 -5.94
C LEU A 188 9.49 5.27 -5.22
N GLN A 189 10.05 6.45 -5.52
CA GLN A 189 11.38 6.90 -5.07
C GLN A 189 12.48 5.85 -5.36
N SER A 190 12.62 5.47 -6.63
CA SER A 190 13.55 4.41 -7.07
C SER A 190 14.97 4.58 -6.51
N ASN A 191 15.50 5.81 -6.48
CA ASN A 191 16.82 6.09 -5.91
C ASN A 191 16.92 5.72 -4.42
N VAL A 192 15.87 5.98 -3.62
CA VAL A 192 15.84 5.63 -2.20
C VAL A 192 15.80 4.10 -2.01
N ILE A 193 15.07 3.39 -2.87
CA ILE A 193 15.02 1.92 -2.86
C ILE A 193 16.41 1.37 -3.16
N LEU A 194 17.06 1.87 -4.22
CA LEU A 194 18.40 1.47 -4.61
C LEU A 194 19.45 1.76 -3.52
N GLU A 195 19.41 2.94 -2.89
CA GLU A 195 20.34 3.26 -1.79
C GLU A 195 20.09 2.39 -0.55
N LYS A 196 18.82 2.21 -0.16
CA LYS A 196 18.47 1.36 0.99
C LYS A 196 18.81 -0.11 0.76
N SER A 197 18.84 -0.58 -0.49
CA SER A 197 19.19 -1.96 -0.82
C SER A 197 20.69 -2.28 -0.71
N LYS A 198 21.55 -1.24 -0.61
CA LYS A 198 23.00 -1.41 -0.42
C LYS A 198 23.40 -1.71 1.03
N LYS A 199 22.45 -1.55 1.98
CA LYS A 199 22.72 -1.85 3.40
C LYS A 199 22.87 -3.36 3.60
N GLU A 200 23.76 -3.74 4.47
CA GLU A 200 23.94 -5.14 4.85
C GLU A 200 22.72 -5.66 5.63
N VAL A 201 22.48 -6.94 5.52
CA VAL A 201 21.44 -7.66 6.27
C VAL A 201 22.11 -8.34 7.45
N ASP A 202 21.80 -7.88 8.66
CA ASP A 202 22.37 -8.45 9.87
C ASP A 202 22.01 -9.95 10.01
N ASN A 203 23.04 -10.80 10.09
CA ASN A 203 22.94 -12.24 10.40
C ASN A 203 21.96 -13.04 9.52
N PHE A 204 21.72 -12.58 8.28
CA PHE A 204 20.86 -13.30 7.35
C PHE A 204 21.70 -14.16 6.41
N LEU A 205 21.79 -15.46 6.71
CA LEU A 205 22.45 -16.43 5.84
C LEU A 205 21.38 -17.09 4.95
N MET A 206 21.40 -16.74 3.68
CA MET A 206 20.64 -17.48 2.66
C MET A 206 21.19 -18.88 2.50
N SER A 207 20.30 -19.80 2.18
CA SER A 207 20.73 -21.14 1.78
C SER A 207 21.43 -21.07 0.41
N THR A 208 22.71 -21.39 0.38
CA THR A 208 23.48 -21.47 -0.89
C THR A 208 23.13 -22.71 -1.72
N LYS A 209 22.33 -23.61 -1.17
CA LYS A 209 21.98 -24.91 -1.79
C LYS A 209 20.55 -24.99 -2.30
N SER A 210 19.71 -23.99 -2.04
CA SER A 210 18.30 -23.98 -2.43
C SER A 210 17.97 -22.78 -3.30
N THR A 211 16.91 -22.87 -4.11
CA THR A 211 16.30 -21.70 -4.75
C THR A 211 15.61 -20.87 -3.67
N ASN A 212 16.04 -19.62 -3.52
CA ASN A 212 15.56 -18.71 -2.51
C ASN A 212 14.44 -17.83 -3.08
N ILE A 213 13.27 -17.92 -2.49
CA ILE A 213 12.08 -17.12 -2.89
C ILE A 213 11.78 -16.12 -1.79
N LEU A 214 11.45 -14.89 -2.18
CA LEU A 214 11.02 -13.84 -1.26
C LEU A 214 9.58 -13.43 -1.51
N THR A 215 8.80 -13.32 -0.45
CA THR A 215 7.51 -12.62 -0.43
C THR A 215 7.55 -11.53 0.63
N VAL A 216 7.20 -10.30 0.25
CA VAL A 216 7.08 -9.17 1.18
C VAL A 216 5.61 -8.77 1.22
N CYS A 217 4.93 -9.01 2.34
CA CYS A 217 3.48 -8.74 2.42
C CYS A 217 3.01 -8.53 3.87
N ARG A 218 1.82 -7.96 4.02
CA ARG A 218 1.08 -8.09 5.28
C ARG A 218 0.63 -9.55 5.40
N VAL A 219 0.97 -10.23 6.49
CA VAL A 219 0.60 -11.64 6.71
C VAL A 219 -0.90 -11.72 7.01
N GLN A 220 -1.69 -11.84 5.95
CA GLN A 220 -3.15 -11.91 5.98
C GLN A 220 -3.64 -12.83 4.87
N GLU A 221 -4.23 -13.98 5.24
CA GLU A 221 -4.68 -14.99 4.26
C GLU A 221 -5.67 -14.43 3.26
N LYS A 222 -6.73 -13.76 3.74
CA LYS A 222 -7.84 -13.27 2.91
C LYS A 222 -7.38 -12.45 1.69
N SER A 223 -6.26 -11.74 1.80
CA SER A 223 -5.75 -10.88 0.71
C SER A 223 -4.46 -11.37 0.08
N LYS A 224 -3.60 -12.05 0.84
CA LYS A 224 -2.24 -12.39 0.42
C LYS A 224 -2.02 -13.87 0.12
N GLY A 225 -2.95 -14.76 0.54
CA GLY A 225 -2.89 -16.18 0.24
C GLY A 225 -1.70 -16.91 0.86
N VAL A 226 -1.30 -16.52 2.07
CA VAL A 226 -0.07 -17.03 2.71
C VAL A 226 -0.13 -18.54 3.03
N PHE A 227 -1.32 -19.07 3.36
CA PHE A 227 -1.52 -20.51 3.55
C PHE A 227 -1.48 -21.25 2.21
N ARG A 228 -2.01 -20.64 1.14
CA ARG A 228 -1.90 -21.19 -0.21
C ARG A 228 -0.43 -21.31 -0.64
N MET A 229 0.41 -20.32 -0.34
CA MET A 229 1.86 -20.36 -0.61
C MET A 229 2.51 -21.54 0.12
N ALA A 230 2.17 -21.78 1.39
CA ALA A 230 2.68 -22.92 2.16
C ALA A 230 2.30 -24.27 1.53
N ASN A 231 1.06 -24.41 1.05
CA ASN A 231 0.61 -25.62 0.38
C ASN A 231 1.30 -25.83 -0.98
N VAL A 232 1.52 -24.77 -1.76
CA VAL A 232 2.31 -24.83 -3.00
C VAL A 232 3.74 -25.26 -2.71
N LEU A 233 4.42 -24.64 -1.70
CA LEU A 233 5.75 -25.04 -1.29
C LEU A 233 5.82 -26.51 -0.90
N LYS A 234 4.89 -26.99 -0.07
CA LYS A 234 4.82 -28.41 0.33
C LYS A 234 4.78 -29.34 -0.88
N LYS A 235 3.98 -28.99 -1.91
CA LYS A 235 3.87 -29.79 -3.12
C LYS A 235 5.17 -29.77 -3.95
N LEU A 236 5.79 -28.60 -4.10
CA LEU A 236 7.07 -28.45 -4.82
C LEU A 236 8.21 -29.25 -4.15
N LEU A 237 8.30 -29.21 -2.82
CA LEU A 237 9.28 -30.01 -2.08
C LEU A 237 9.06 -31.52 -2.28
N LYS A 238 7.79 -31.98 -2.30
CA LYS A 238 7.45 -33.37 -2.59
C LYS A 238 7.81 -33.79 -4.03
N LEU A 239 7.83 -32.85 -4.97
CA LEU A 239 8.27 -33.07 -6.35
C LEU A 239 9.80 -33.02 -6.51
N GLY A 240 10.55 -32.80 -5.43
CA GLY A 240 12.03 -32.81 -5.42
C GLY A 240 12.68 -31.44 -5.61
N TYR A 241 11.92 -30.36 -5.72
CA TYR A 241 12.50 -29.01 -5.78
C TYR A 241 13.12 -28.63 -4.44
N ASN A 242 14.34 -28.13 -4.45
CA ASN A 242 15.00 -27.65 -3.24
C ASN A 242 14.79 -26.14 -3.08
N ILE A 243 13.79 -25.74 -2.30
CA ILE A 243 13.33 -24.35 -2.14
C ILE A 243 13.41 -23.94 -0.67
N THR A 244 13.84 -22.70 -0.45
CA THR A 244 13.62 -21.96 0.81
C THR A 244 12.83 -20.68 0.49
N TRP A 245 11.69 -20.49 1.16
CA TRP A 245 10.80 -19.36 0.93
C TRP A 245 10.80 -18.44 2.14
N TYR A 246 11.21 -17.21 1.94
CA TYR A 246 11.28 -16.19 2.99
C TYR A 246 10.06 -15.27 2.93
N ILE A 247 9.43 -15.04 4.09
CA ILE A 247 8.30 -14.12 4.23
C ILE A 247 8.73 -12.94 5.10
N ILE A 248 8.75 -11.73 4.52
CA ILE A 248 8.94 -10.49 5.26
C ILE A 248 7.57 -9.81 5.45
N GLY A 249 7.22 -9.55 6.69
CA GLY A 249 6.01 -8.86 7.09
C GLY A 249 5.41 -9.39 8.37
N ASP A 250 4.36 -8.74 8.82
CA ASP A 250 3.55 -9.09 9.98
C ASP A 250 2.07 -8.91 9.64
N GLY A 251 1.17 -9.40 10.48
CA GLY A 251 -0.27 -9.27 10.27
C GLY A 251 -1.09 -10.20 11.15
N VAL A 252 -2.40 -10.08 10.99
CA VAL A 252 -3.39 -10.80 11.85
C VAL A 252 -3.27 -12.32 11.79
N ASP A 253 -2.72 -12.85 10.70
CA ASP A 253 -2.56 -14.30 10.51
C ASP A 253 -1.11 -14.79 10.76
N PHE A 254 -0.20 -13.94 11.27
CA PHE A 254 1.21 -14.32 11.44
C PHE A 254 1.38 -15.56 12.34
N ASN A 255 0.79 -15.56 13.53
CA ASN A 255 0.89 -16.69 14.46
C ASN A 255 0.15 -17.92 13.94
N ARG A 256 -0.98 -17.74 13.24
CA ARG A 256 -1.69 -18.84 12.59
C ARG A 256 -0.86 -19.49 11.49
N LEU A 257 -0.18 -18.67 10.67
CA LEU A 257 0.73 -19.17 9.64
C LEU A 257 1.89 -19.94 10.27
N LYS A 258 2.50 -19.40 11.34
CA LYS A 258 3.59 -20.08 12.04
C LYS A 258 3.18 -21.48 12.50
N ASN A 259 2.07 -21.60 13.21
CA ASN A 259 1.55 -22.90 13.66
C ASN A 259 1.26 -23.85 12.47
N HIS A 260 0.66 -23.31 11.40
CA HIS A 260 0.38 -24.11 10.19
C HIS A 260 1.66 -24.64 9.53
N LEU A 261 2.75 -23.87 9.53
CA LEU A 261 4.05 -24.33 9.01
C LEU A 261 4.65 -25.43 9.88
N GLU A 262 4.51 -25.34 11.21
CA GLU A 262 4.91 -26.39 12.16
C GLU A 262 4.11 -27.69 11.91
N ASP A 263 2.77 -27.60 11.76
CA ASP A 263 1.90 -28.75 11.45
C ASP A 263 2.24 -29.43 10.11
N LEU A 264 2.73 -28.64 9.14
CA LEU A 264 3.16 -29.15 7.84
C LEU A 264 4.62 -29.62 7.80
N GLY A 265 5.42 -29.37 8.85
CA GLY A 265 6.86 -29.64 8.88
C GLY A 265 7.65 -28.74 7.93
N LEU A 266 7.21 -27.48 7.76
CA LEU A 266 7.78 -26.52 6.80
C LEU A 266 8.51 -25.33 7.45
N GLN A 267 8.66 -25.31 8.78
CA GLN A 267 9.22 -24.17 9.52
C GLN A 267 10.65 -23.80 9.08
N ASP A 268 11.43 -24.78 8.58
CA ASP A 268 12.79 -24.58 8.07
C ASP A 268 12.83 -24.29 6.55
N ARG A 269 11.69 -24.38 5.87
CA ARG A 269 11.53 -24.20 4.42
C ARG A 269 10.72 -22.99 4.05
N MET A 270 9.80 -22.53 4.91
CA MET A 270 9.14 -21.24 4.82
C MET A 270 9.47 -20.42 6.07
N VAL A 271 10.43 -19.53 5.94
CA VAL A 271 11.03 -18.79 7.05
C VAL A 271 10.33 -17.45 7.23
N LEU A 272 9.69 -17.27 8.38
CA LEU A 272 8.99 -16.01 8.73
C LEU A 272 9.99 -15.03 9.37
N LEU A 273 10.38 -13.99 8.64
CA LEU A 273 11.37 -12.98 9.07
C LEU A 273 10.77 -11.85 9.91
N GLY A 274 9.43 -11.81 10.05
CA GLY A 274 8.73 -10.70 10.68
C GLY A 274 8.78 -9.41 9.87
N ALA A 275 8.24 -8.33 10.44
CA ALA A 275 8.28 -7.02 9.80
C ALA A 275 9.71 -6.46 9.78
N LYS A 276 10.12 -5.91 8.65
CA LYS A 276 11.40 -5.22 8.46
C LYS A 276 11.18 -3.77 8.04
N SER A 277 11.84 -2.85 8.71
CA SER A 277 11.79 -1.42 8.34
C SER A 277 12.43 -1.17 6.97
N ASN A 278 13.45 -1.95 6.62
CA ASN A 278 14.12 -1.94 5.33
C ASN A 278 14.16 -3.35 4.72
N PRO A 279 13.20 -3.73 3.86
CA PRO A 279 13.18 -5.04 3.23
C PRO A 279 14.11 -5.14 2.00
N TYR A 280 14.58 -4.01 1.45
CA TYR A 280 15.24 -3.96 0.14
C TYR A 280 16.56 -4.76 0.02
N PRO A 281 17.43 -4.85 1.05
CA PRO A 281 18.61 -5.70 0.96
C PRO A 281 18.28 -7.17 0.70
N TYR A 282 17.18 -7.68 1.27
CA TYR A 282 16.75 -9.07 1.10
C TYR A 282 16.38 -9.41 -0.35
N PHE A 283 15.90 -8.43 -1.12
CA PHE A 283 15.61 -8.66 -2.55
C PHE A 283 16.86 -9.05 -3.33
N LYS A 284 18.03 -8.50 -2.98
CA LYS A 284 19.28 -8.79 -3.70
C LYS A 284 19.80 -10.21 -3.46
N GLU A 285 19.43 -10.78 -2.34
CA GLU A 285 19.92 -12.07 -1.90
C GLU A 285 19.07 -13.24 -2.43
N VAL A 286 17.89 -12.99 -3.04
CA VAL A 286 16.99 -14.04 -3.51
C VAL A 286 17.08 -14.26 -5.01
N ASP A 287 16.72 -15.47 -5.43
CA ASP A 287 16.64 -15.83 -6.84
C ASP A 287 15.32 -15.37 -7.47
N LEU A 288 14.26 -15.26 -6.67
CA LEU A 288 12.91 -15.01 -7.14
C LEU A 288 12.09 -14.23 -6.13
N VAL A 289 11.33 -13.25 -6.59
CA VAL A 289 10.28 -12.58 -5.81
C VAL A 289 8.92 -13.12 -6.22
N ALA A 290 8.09 -13.50 -5.24
CA ALA A 290 6.77 -14.04 -5.47
C ALA A 290 5.69 -13.15 -4.85
N VAL A 291 4.73 -12.69 -5.66
CA VAL A 291 3.57 -11.89 -5.25
C VAL A 291 2.29 -12.65 -5.59
N LEU A 292 1.92 -13.61 -4.74
CA LEU A 292 0.81 -14.51 -4.99
C LEU A 292 -0.47 -14.07 -4.26
N SER A 293 -0.76 -12.78 -4.29
CA SER A 293 -1.92 -12.17 -3.63
C SER A 293 -3.24 -12.54 -4.32
N TYR A 294 -4.33 -12.66 -3.55
CA TYR A 294 -5.67 -12.72 -4.11
C TYR A 294 -6.12 -11.35 -4.64
N TYR A 295 -5.78 -10.28 -3.91
CA TYR A 295 -6.21 -8.92 -4.22
C TYR A 295 -5.08 -7.92 -4.01
N GLU A 296 -4.88 -7.04 -5.01
CA GLU A 296 -4.05 -5.84 -4.96
C GLU A 296 -4.72 -4.72 -5.78
N GLY A 297 -4.32 -3.48 -5.54
CA GLY A 297 -4.62 -2.38 -6.46
C GLY A 297 -3.50 -2.21 -7.48
N LEU A 298 -2.43 -1.54 -7.08
CA LEU A 298 -1.13 -1.53 -7.77
C LEU A 298 -0.09 -1.96 -6.76
N CYS A 299 0.53 -3.13 -6.97
CA CYS A 299 1.37 -3.75 -5.96
C CYS A 299 2.74 -3.07 -5.86
N GLY A 300 3.04 -2.48 -4.70
CA GLY A 300 4.34 -1.84 -4.45
C GLY A 300 5.51 -2.81 -4.56
N VAL A 301 5.34 -4.05 -4.09
CA VAL A 301 6.38 -5.08 -4.10
C VAL A 301 6.79 -5.48 -5.52
N VAL A 302 5.84 -5.50 -6.47
CA VAL A 302 6.14 -5.70 -7.90
C VAL A 302 7.08 -4.61 -8.40
N ASN A 303 6.77 -3.35 -8.10
CA ASN A 303 7.61 -2.22 -8.49
C ASN A 303 8.99 -2.26 -7.81
N GLU A 304 9.04 -2.63 -6.53
CA GLU A 304 10.29 -2.75 -5.75
C GLU A 304 11.19 -3.86 -6.33
N ALA A 305 10.63 -5.02 -6.66
CA ALA A 305 11.35 -6.12 -7.30
C ALA A 305 11.94 -5.70 -8.66
N LYS A 306 11.15 -4.98 -9.47
CA LYS A 306 11.59 -4.48 -10.79
C LYS A 306 12.70 -3.42 -10.67
N ILE A 307 12.58 -2.47 -9.72
CA ILE A 307 13.62 -1.45 -9.47
C ILE A 307 14.94 -2.13 -9.05
N LEU A 308 14.85 -3.25 -8.31
CA LEU A 308 16.00 -3.99 -7.83
C LEU A 308 16.44 -5.09 -8.80
N GLU A 309 15.88 -5.13 -10.00
CA GLU A 309 16.20 -6.08 -11.07
C GLU A 309 16.13 -7.53 -10.60
N ARG A 310 15.03 -7.88 -9.90
CA ARG A 310 14.80 -9.25 -9.45
C ARG A 310 13.79 -9.97 -10.33
N PRO A 311 14.05 -11.23 -10.66
CA PRO A 311 13.05 -12.09 -11.28
C PRO A 311 11.77 -12.10 -10.45
N LEU A 312 10.61 -12.09 -11.11
CA LEU A 312 9.33 -11.86 -10.45
C LEU A 312 8.23 -12.74 -11.03
N ILE A 313 7.46 -13.34 -10.13
CA ILE A 313 6.19 -14.00 -10.45
C ILE A 313 5.06 -13.32 -9.67
N ALA A 314 3.90 -13.24 -10.27
CA ALA A 314 2.70 -12.70 -9.65
C ALA A 314 1.47 -13.52 -10.05
N THR A 315 0.42 -13.48 -9.23
CA THR A 315 -0.91 -13.94 -9.65
C THR A 315 -1.64 -12.85 -10.41
N GLU A 316 -2.64 -13.22 -11.19
CA GLU A 316 -3.56 -12.29 -11.85
C GLU A 316 -4.40 -11.57 -10.79
N PHE A 317 -4.01 -10.36 -10.43
CA PHE A 317 -4.77 -9.44 -9.57
C PHE A 317 -4.97 -8.11 -10.27
N SER A 318 -5.87 -7.29 -9.76
CA SER A 318 -6.16 -5.96 -10.31
C SER A 318 -4.87 -5.14 -10.47
N GLY A 319 -4.63 -4.57 -11.65
CA GLY A 319 -3.48 -3.72 -11.95
C GLY A 319 -2.15 -4.45 -12.22
N VAL A 320 -2.06 -5.78 -12.11
CA VAL A 320 -0.80 -6.51 -12.35
C VAL A 320 -0.31 -6.35 -13.80
N ARG A 321 -1.21 -6.36 -14.79
CA ARG A 321 -0.87 -6.19 -16.21
C ARG A 321 -0.43 -4.77 -16.59
N GLU A 322 -0.61 -3.82 -15.71
CA GLU A 322 -0.01 -2.49 -15.86
C GLU A 322 1.48 -2.47 -15.46
N GLN A 323 1.89 -3.42 -14.61
CA GLN A 323 3.25 -3.51 -14.06
C GLN A 323 4.08 -4.61 -14.74
N ILE A 324 3.45 -5.70 -15.17
CA ILE A 324 4.07 -6.88 -15.74
C ILE A 324 3.49 -7.16 -17.12
N THR A 325 4.39 -7.29 -18.11
CA THR A 325 4.11 -7.92 -19.39
C THR A 325 4.54 -9.38 -19.29
N ASP A 326 3.58 -10.31 -19.27
CA ASP A 326 3.81 -11.72 -19.03
C ASP A 326 4.86 -12.33 -19.97
N GLY A 327 5.81 -13.07 -19.39
CA GLY A 327 6.95 -13.68 -20.09
C GLY A 327 8.04 -12.69 -20.54
N VAL A 328 7.82 -11.36 -20.42
CA VAL A 328 8.78 -10.33 -20.86
C VAL A 328 9.54 -9.74 -19.69
N ASN A 329 8.84 -9.22 -18.69
CA ASN A 329 9.45 -8.59 -17.54
C ASN A 329 8.98 -9.17 -16.18
N GLY A 330 8.43 -10.36 -16.19
CA GLY A 330 7.93 -11.17 -15.10
C GLY A 330 6.94 -12.21 -15.62
N PHE A 331 6.43 -13.06 -14.74
CA PHE A 331 5.39 -14.03 -15.10
C PHE A 331 4.11 -13.77 -14.30
N ILE A 332 2.96 -13.93 -14.97
CA ILE A 332 1.63 -13.82 -14.36
C ILE A 332 0.95 -15.17 -14.42
N PHE A 333 0.53 -15.67 -13.26
CA PHE A 333 -0.22 -16.93 -13.15
C PHE A 333 -1.69 -16.64 -12.87
N GLU A 334 -2.57 -17.45 -13.41
CA GLU A 334 -3.97 -17.43 -13.02
C GLU A 334 -4.10 -17.60 -11.50
N ASN A 335 -5.09 -16.92 -10.89
CA ASN A 335 -5.18 -16.82 -9.43
C ASN A 335 -5.85 -18.07 -8.78
N SER A 336 -5.36 -19.26 -9.16
CA SER A 336 -5.75 -20.56 -8.61
C SER A 336 -4.53 -21.29 -8.02
N TYR A 337 -4.76 -22.26 -7.16
CA TYR A 337 -3.69 -23.09 -6.59
C TYR A 337 -2.96 -23.87 -7.69
N GLU A 338 -3.72 -24.48 -8.59
CA GLU A 338 -3.25 -25.32 -9.68
C GLU A 338 -2.36 -24.54 -10.64
N ALA A 339 -2.85 -23.38 -11.08
CA ALA A 339 -2.09 -22.51 -12.01
C ALA A 339 -0.81 -21.95 -11.38
N ILE A 340 -0.84 -21.62 -10.08
CA ILE A 340 0.37 -21.21 -9.35
C ILE A 340 1.38 -22.36 -9.30
N LEU A 341 0.94 -23.57 -8.98
CA LEU A 341 1.82 -24.74 -8.91
C LEU A 341 2.45 -25.05 -10.27
N GLU A 342 1.65 -25.13 -11.33
CA GLU A 342 2.13 -25.38 -12.69
C GLU A 342 3.05 -24.28 -13.19
N GLY A 343 2.70 -23.01 -12.94
CA GLY A 343 3.53 -21.86 -13.29
C GLY A 343 4.88 -21.87 -12.56
N MET A 344 4.90 -22.18 -11.26
CA MET A 344 6.11 -22.33 -10.47
C MET A 344 7.02 -23.43 -11.02
N ILE A 345 6.47 -24.59 -11.37
CA ILE A 345 7.21 -25.70 -11.99
C ILE A 345 7.89 -25.21 -13.28
N LYS A 346 7.13 -24.59 -14.19
CA LYS A 346 7.67 -24.05 -15.46
C LYS A 346 8.82 -23.08 -15.25
N VAL A 347 8.69 -22.19 -14.26
CA VAL A 347 9.69 -21.14 -13.97
C VAL A 347 10.93 -21.76 -13.34
N LEU A 348 10.77 -22.71 -12.42
CA LEU A 348 11.88 -23.39 -11.75
C LEU A 348 12.66 -24.31 -12.68
N ASP A 349 12.00 -24.95 -13.65
CA ASP A 349 12.65 -25.80 -14.66
C ASP A 349 13.41 -24.98 -15.72
N ASN A 350 13.14 -23.67 -15.82
CA ASN A 350 13.80 -22.81 -16.80
C ASN A 350 14.35 -21.51 -16.18
N PRO A 351 15.37 -21.60 -15.29
CA PRO A 351 15.93 -20.45 -14.58
C PRO A 351 16.56 -19.41 -15.52
N THR A 352 17.06 -19.80 -16.66
CA THR A 352 17.63 -18.87 -17.66
C THR A 352 16.56 -17.91 -18.20
N ASN A 353 15.37 -18.42 -18.49
CA ASN A 353 14.26 -17.59 -18.96
C ASN A 353 13.75 -16.67 -17.83
N LEU A 354 13.69 -17.18 -16.59
CA LEU A 354 13.32 -16.40 -15.42
C LEU A 354 14.28 -15.21 -15.24
N ASN A 355 15.59 -15.43 -15.28
CA ASN A 355 16.59 -14.38 -15.08
C ASN A 355 16.54 -13.28 -16.16
N LYS A 356 16.20 -13.63 -17.40
CA LYS A 356 16.02 -12.63 -18.48
C LYS A 356 14.91 -11.63 -18.18
N THR A 357 13.90 -12.01 -17.44
CA THR A 357 12.79 -11.10 -17.09
C THR A 357 13.18 -10.03 -16.06
N ALA A 358 14.24 -10.24 -15.29
CA ALA A 358 14.70 -9.31 -14.27
C ALA A 358 15.14 -7.95 -14.83
N VAL A 359 15.81 -7.95 -15.99
CA VAL A 359 16.43 -6.75 -16.60
C VAL A 359 15.44 -5.90 -17.42
N ASN A 360 14.27 -6.41 -17.71
CA ASN A 360 13.25 -5.67 -18.48
C ASN A 360 12.52 -4.69 -17.57
N GLY A 361 12.63 -3.38 -17.87
CA GLY A 361 12.09 -2.31 -17.07
C GLY A 361 10.56 -2.17 -17.10
N MET A 362 10.08 -1.29 -16.23
CA MET A 362 8.68 -0.85 -16.20
C MET A 362 8.45 0.38 -17.09
N PRO A 363 7.18 0.67 -17.50
CA PRO A 363 6.83 1.89 -18.19
C PRO A 363 7.27 3.15 -17.43
N LYS A 364 7.74 4.20 -18.12
CA LYS A 364 8.14 5.48 -17.53
C LYS A 364 7.06 6.11 -16.65
N GLU A 365 5.81 5.99 -17.03
CA GLU A 365 4.67 6.50 -16.26
C GLU A 365 4.63 5.92 -14.84
N ILE A 366 5.12 4.70 -14.64
CA ILE A 366 5.22 4.05 -13.33
C ILE A 366 6.51 4.44 -12.61
N THR A 367 7.61 4.66 -13.33
CA THR A 367 8.93 4.90 -12.72
C THR A 367 9.25 6.37 -12.48
N ASP A 368 8.73 7.30 -13.27
CA ASP A 368 9.02 8.74 -13.17
C ASP A 368 8.13 9.43 -12.13
N ASP A 369 8.67 9.58 -10.92
CA ASP A 369 7.97 10.26 -9.83
C ASP A 369 7.77 11.76 -10.08
N ASN A 370 8.66 12.43 -10.83
CA ASN A 370 8.51 13.86 -11.12
C ASN A 370 7.33 14.07 -12.06
N TYR A 371 7.21 13.26 -13.10
CA TYR A 371 6.04 13.28 -13.99
C TYR A 371 4.73 13.10 -13.21
N LYS A 372 4.66 12.12 -12.30
CA LYS A 372 3.47 11.87 -11.47
C LYS A 372 3.09 13.06 -10.59
N VAL A 373 4.09 13.69 -9.97
CA VAL A 373 3.88 14.87 -9.12
C VAL A 373 3.42 16.06 -9.95
N GLU A 374 4.01 16.28 -11.12
CA GLU A 374 3.56 17.33 -12.06
C GLU A 374 2.11 17.13 -12.50
N GLN A 375 1.71 15.88 -12.82
CA GLN A 375 0.31 15.60 -13.17
C GLN A 375 -0.63 15.91 -12.00
N LEU A 376 -0.22 15.62 -10.75
CA LEU A 376 -1.01 15.97 -9.57
C LEU A 376 -1.10 17.48 -9.36
N ILE A 377 0.02 18.21 -9.51
CA ILE A 377 0.07 19.67 -9.32
C ILE A 377 -0.80 20.40 -10.34
N LYS A 378 -0.95 19.88 -11.56
CA LYS A 378 -1.86 20.42 -12.58
C LYS A 378 -3.34 20.38 -12.18
N LEU A 379 -3.68 19.64 -11.14
CA LEU A 379 -5.05 19.57 -10.63
C LEU A 379 -5.35 20.66 -9.56
N PHE A 380 -4.32 21.40 -9.10
CA PHE A 380 -4.44 22.37 -8.02
C PHE A 380 -4.95 23.75 -8.48
#